data_a8adbc09edbc980a78b26b72b72274ce
#
_entry.id   a8adbc09edbc980a78b26b72b72274ce
#
_cell.length_a   1.000
_cell.length_b   1.000
_cell.length_c   1.000
_cell.angle_alpha   90.00
_cell.angle_beta   90.00
_cell.angle_gamma   90.00
#
_symmetry.space_group_name_H-M   'P 1'
#
loop_
_entity.id
_entity.type
_entity.pdbx_description
1 polymer ?
#
loop_
_entity_poly.entity_id
_entity_poly.type
_entity_poly.pdbx_seq_one_letter_code
_entity_poly.pdbx_strand_id
1 'polypeptide(L)'
;MNEHSEWNSKLTFLFAMIGATIGIGNIWRFSYVFYTNGGGSFFIPYIIAILVMGIPFLILEYGLGFKFKESFSKLLHDINPKFEIIAWMLVLFVFIVAIYYMVILSWDFIYFLNSFTFGWGNDPAAFFATSVGGSSDFGGIGSVILPTFIAIIILWALFWLVSNNDVDKGIGNISKVLMPLLFIIMSLILIYSFTLPGFELGLNTLLSPNWNALLDVNIWLAAFAQIIFSLSIGQAMIYTYATYLSEETRLIDNVFMVVLANSIYEIFVGLGIFSILGYMSVTSSIPITELISEGTSLIFVVLPEIFDVMGPVGRIIAPLLFLSILFAGFTSSLALFEPLLSSVCDKFNWSRRKGVTVLAIIACCGSLLFSTGISSYLVEVVDTFVNEFGILILIALQAIIFTRYVDVDELRDVLNKNSAIKVGKKWKFDLKYILPAMLIVMWIIGVGQLIYEVDLFKLGIYVLITFLVLGLSVFFTRLNPIHDKE
;
A
#
# COMPACT_ATOMS: atom_id res chain seq x y z
N MET A 1 -13.61 5.31 -29.41
CA MET A 1 -13.68 5.96 -28.06
C MET A 1 -14.57 5.09 -27.20
N ASN A 2 -13.98 4.24 -26.35
CA ASN A 2 -14.77 3.59 -25.32
C ASN A 2 -15.24 4.68 -24.36
N GLU A 3 -16.56 4.72 -24.09
CA GLU A 3 -17.11 5.60 -23.07
C GLU A 3 -16.28 5.41 -21.79
N HIS A 4 -15.52 6.46 -21.40
CA HIS A 4 -14.81 6.43 -20.13
C HIS A 4 -15.86 6.28 -19.03
N SER A 5 -15.83 5.18 -18.31
CA SER A 5 -16.70 4.98 -17.15
C SER A 5 -16.31 6.04 -16.12
N GLU A 6 -17.17 7.03 -15.91
CA GLU A 6 -16.99 8.03 -14.85
C GLU A 6 -17.48 7.49 -13.50
N TRP A 7 -16.94 8.04 -12.41
CA TRP A 7 -17.47 7.77 -11.08
C TRP A 7 -18.88 8.37 -10.95
N ASN A 8 -19.88 7.52 -10.71
CA ASN A 8 -21.29 7.94 -10.61
C ASN A 8 -21.60 8.84 -9.41
N SER A 9 -20.75 8.86 -8.39
CA SER A 9 -20.92 9.74 -7.24
C SER A 9 -19.59 10.15 -6.59
N LYS A 10 -19.59 11.35 -5.98
CA LYS A 10 -18.43 11.86 -5.21
C LYS A 10 -18.06 10.93 -4.05
N LEU A 11 -19.05 10.30 -3.40
CA LEU A 11 -18.81 9.38 -2.29
C LEU A 11 -18.17 8.08 -2.76
N THR A 12 -18.59 7.53 -3.90
CA THR A 12 -18.00 6.33 -4.48
C THR A 12 -16.52 6.54 -4.77
N PHE A 13 -16.19 7.65 -5.43
CA PHE A 13 -14.82 8.04 -5.67
C PHE A 13 -14.03 8.21 -4.37
N LEU A 14 -14.55 8.97 -3.39
CA LEU A 14 -13.85 9.20 -2.13
C LEU A 14 -13.54 7.90 -1.39
N PHE A 15 -14.51 6.97 -1.29
CA PHE A 15 -14.26 5.68 -0.66
C PHE A 15 -13.31 4.79 -1.45
N ALA A 16 -13.32 4.85 -2.79
CA ALA A 16 -12.32 4.14 -3.60
C ALA A 16 -10.92 4.69 -3.34
N MET A 17 -10.77 6.00 -3.21
CA MET A 17 -9.49 6.65 -2.90
C MET A 17 -9.00 6.34 -1.49
N ILE A 18 -9.90 6.36 -0.49
CA ILE A 18 -9.56 5.94 0.88
C ILE A 18 -9.14 4.47 0.87
N GLY A 19 -9.84 3.59 0.15
CA GLY A 19 -9.48 2.19 0.02
C GLY A 19 -8.17 1.93 -0.75
N ALA A 20 -7.77 2.85 -1.64
CA ALA A 20 -6.49 2.78 -2.32
C ALA A 20 -5.31 3.13 -1.39
N THR A 21 -5.54 4.02 -0.41
CA THR A 21 -4.51 4.46 0.53
C THR A 21 -4.47 3.61 1.80
N ILE A 22 -5.61 3.21 2.36
CA ILE A 22 -5.66 2.36 3.54
C ILE A 22 -5.38 0.90 3.14
N GLY A 23 -4.17 0.44 3.44
CA GLY A 23 -3.72 -0.92 3.17
C GLY A 23 -3.27 -1.67 4.42
N ILE A 24 -2.76 -2.87 4.22
CA ILE A 24 -2.25 -3.71 5.30
C ILE A 24 -1.11 -3.01 6.05
N GLY A 25 -0.26 -2.23 5.35
CA GLY A 25 0.84 -1.47 5.93
C GLY A 25 0.42 -0.45 7.00
N ASN A 26 -0.77 0.15 6.87
CA ASN A 26 -1.33 1.07 7.88
C ASN A 26 -1.61 0.37 9.21
N ILE A 27 -1.77 -0.95 9.19
CA ILE A 27 -2.10 -1.73 10.39
C ILE A 27 -0.83 -2.14 11.12
N TRP A 28 0.12 -2.79 10.46
CA TRP A 28 1.27 -3.33 11.16
C TRP A 28 2.48 -2.39 11.20
N ARG A 29 2.73 -1.66 10.10
CA ARG A 29 3.94 -0.85 9.98
C ARG A 29 3.86 0.44 10.79
N PHE A 30 2.72 1.16 10.71
CA PHE A 30 2.57 2.45 11.37
C PHE A 30 2.83 2.36 12.86
N SER A 31 2.21 1.40 13.56
CA SER A 31 2.34 1.23 15.01
C SER A 31 3.78 0.97 15.44
N TYR A 32 4.49 0.13 14.70
CA TYR A 32 5.89 -0.19 14.92
C TYR A 32 6.80 1.01 14.66
N VAL A 33 6.67 1.64 13.48
CA VAL A 33 7.48 2.81 13.09
C VAL A 33 7.25 3.97 14.07
N PHE A 34 6.02 4.22 14.48
CA PHE A 34 5.67 5.26 15.43
C PHE A 34 6.38 5.05 16.78
N TYR A 35 6.32 3.84 17.33
CA TYR A 35 6.94 3.50 18.58
C TYR A 35 8.47 3.56 18.52
N THR A 36 9.09 2.91 17.54
CA THR A 36 10.55 2.79 17.44
C THR A 36 11.24 4.11 17.11
N ASN A 37 10.51 5.07 16.53
CA ASN A 37 11.01 6.38 16.16
C ASN A 37 10.60 7.50 17.14
N GLY A 38 10.50 7.19 18.42
CA GLY A 38 10.35 8.19 19.47
C GLY A 38 8.93 8.40 19.99
N GLY A 39 7.99 7.50 19.67
CA GLY A 39 6.63 7.53 20.19
C GLY A 39 5.91 8.84 19.89
N GLY A 40 5.34 9.49 20.92
CA GLY A 40 4.58 10.73 20.73
C GLY A 40 5.34 11.87 20.04
N SER A 41 6.69 11.90 20.08
CA SER A 41 7.46 12.90 19.35
C SER A 41 7.46 12.69 17.85
N PHE A 42 7.19 11.46 17.36
CA PHE A 42 7.10 11.13 15.94
C PHE A 42 5.96 11.86 15.22
N PHE A 43 4.93 12.32 15.93
CA PHE A 43 3.86 13.12 15.30
C PHE A 43 4.39 14.37 14.59
N ILE A 44 5.48 14.98 15.08
CA ILE A 44 6.04 16.19 14.46
C ILE A 44 6.58 15.89 13.06
N PRO A 45 7.57 14.99 12.86
CA PRO A 45 8.05 14.66 11.52
C PRO A 45 6.96 14.03 10.65
N TYR A 46 6.03 13.24 11.21
CA TYR A 46 4.91 12.66 10.48
C TYR A 46 3.98 13.73 9.88
N ILE A 47 3.54 14.73 10.66
CA ILE A 47 2.71 15.83 10.16
C ILE A 47 3.48 16.65 9.13
N ILE A 48 4.76 16.93 9.36
CA ILE A 48 5.59 17.67 8.40
C ILE A 48 5.72 16.89 7.08
N ALA A 49 5.93 15.57 7.13
CA ALA A 49 5.97 14.72 5.94
C ALA A 49 4.64 14.75 5.16
N ILE A 50 3.49 14.71 5.86
CA ILE A 50 2.17 14.89 5.22
C ILE A 50 2.08 16.22 4.48
N LEU A 51 2.47 17.33 5.14
CA LEU A 51 2.30 18.67 4.60
C LEU A 51 3.28 19.00 3.48
N VAL A 52 4.52 18.50 3.56
CA VAL A 52 5.61 18.85 2.63
C VAL A 52 5.67 17.87 1.44
N MET A 53 5.29 16.60 1.66
CA MET A 53 5.38 15.57 0.63
C MET A 53 4.02 14.95 0.30
N GLY A 54 3.29 14.46 1.30
CA GLY A 54 2.05 13.70 1.11
C GLY A 54 1.01 14.47 0.30
N ILE A 55 0.52 15.57 0.86
CA ILE A 55 -0.50 16.41 0.22
C ILE A 55 -0.01 17.01 -1.11
N PRO A 56 1.20 17.61 -1.21
CA PRO A 56 1.68 18.17 -2.48
C PRO A 56 1.75 17.18 -3.62
N PHE A 57 2.24 15.96 -3.37
CA PHE A 57 2.37 14.95 -4.41
C PHE A 57 1.02 14.34 -4.80
N LEU A 58 0.15 14.07 -3.83
CA LEU A 58 -1.22 13.60 -4.11
C LEU A 58 -1.99 14.61 -4.97
N ILE A 59 -1.88 15.91 -4.67
CA ILE A 59 -2.51 16.96 -5.49
C ILE A 59 -1.95 16.92 -6.93
N LEU A 60 -0.67 16.66 -7.12
CA LEU A 60 -0.06 16.50 -8.44
C LEU A 60 -0.66 15.29 -9.19
N GLU A 61 -0.68 14.11 -8.57
CA GLU A 61 -1.21 12.89 -9.21
C GLU A 61 -2.70 13.03 -9.56
N TYR A 62 -3.51 13.52 -8.62
CA TYR A 62 -4.93 13.81 -8.89
C TYR A 62 -5.10 14.79 -10.04
N GLY A 63 -4.31 15.87 -10.02
CA GLY A 63 -4.40 16.90 -11.04
C GLY A 63 -4.03 16.42 -12.42
N LEU A 64 -2.96 15.62 -12.51
CA LEU A 64 -2.51 15.05 -13.78
C LEU A 64 -3.55 14.05 -14.33
N GLY A 65 -4.03 13.12 -13.52
CA GLY A 65 -5.06 12.16 -13.94
C GLY A 65 -6.34 12.85 -14.38
N PHE A 66 -6.79 13.85 -13.64
CA PHE A 66 -7.97 14.65 -13.97
C PHE A 66 -7.83 15.44 -15.26
N LYS A 67 -6.65 16.09 -15.47
CA LYS A 67 -6.43 16.96 -16.63
C LYS A 67 -6.26 16.17 -17.93
N PHE A 68 -5.49 15.08 -17.89
CA PHE A 68 -5.10 14.36 -19.10
C PHE A 68 -6.04 13.19 -19.44
N LYS A 69 -6.66 12.55 -18.45
CA LYS A 69 -7.63 11.43 -18.63
C LYS A 69 -7.10 10.29 -19.52
N GLU A 70 -5.82 10.02 -19.46
CA GLU A 70 -5.11 9.01 -20.23
C GLU A 70 -4.42 8.02 -19.30
N SER A 71 -3.99 6.85 -19.80
CA SER A 71 -3.16 5.95 -19.01
C SER A 71 -1.81 6.58 -18.68
N PHE A 72 -1.18 6.10 -17.60
CA PHE A 72 0.09 6.68 -17.15
C PHE A 72 1.22 6.51 -18.18
N SER A 73 1.24 5.39 -18.90
CA SER A 73 2.22 5.16 -19.97
C SER A 73 2.01 6.11 -21.17
N LYS A 74 0.76 6.38 -21.53
CA LYS A 74 0.43 7.30 -22.61
C LYS A 74 0.77 8.75 -22.24
N LEU A 75 0.43 9.19 -21.02
CA LEU A 75 0.81 10.53 -20.54
C LEU A 75 2.31 10.79 -20.67
N LEU A 76 3.15 9.85 -20.19
CA LEU A 76 4.60 10.04 -20.28
C LEU A 76 5.12 9.96 -21.72
N HIS A 77 4.50 9.14 -22.58
CA HIS A 77 4.78 9.10 -24.03
C HIS A 77 4.48 10.45 -24.68
N ASP A 78 3.32 11.05 -24.41
CA ASP A 78 2.89 12.30 -25.03
C ASP A 78 3.72 13.51 -24.55
N ILE A 79 4.22 13.46 -23.30
CA ILE A 79 5.22 14.44 -22.82
C ILE A 79 6.53 14.27 -23.60
N ASN A 80 7.04 13.07 -23.71
CA ASN A 80 8.21 12.71 -24.52
C ASN A 80 8.27 11.18 -24.71
N PRO A 81 8.32 10.66 -25.94
CA PRO A 81 8.36 9.22 -26.21
C PRO A 81 9.46 8.45 -25.44
N LYS A 82 10.56 9.11 -25.08
CA LYS A 82 11.63 8.50 -24.27
C LYS A 82 11.23 8.27 -22.81
N PHE A 83 10.21 8.96 -22.31
CA PHE A 83 9.75 8.81 -20.92
C PHE A 83 8.78 7.66 -20.76
N GLU A 84 8.23 7.12 -21.84
CA GLU A 84 7.32 5.97 -21.80
C GLU A 84 7.94 4.76 -21.07
N ILE A 85 9.27 4.55 -21.24
CA ILE A 85 9.97 3.46 -20.55
C ILE A 85 9.91 3.61 -19.02
N ILE A 86 9.96 4.85 -18.50
CA ILE A 86 9.87 5.15 -17.07
C ILE A 86 8.46 4.78 -16.56
N ALA A 87 7.43 5.09 -17.34
CA ALA A 87 6.06 4.70 -17.01
C ALA A 87 5.90 3.18 -16.93
N TRP A 88 6.39 2.46 -17.93
CA TRP A 88 6.33 1.00 -17.92
C TRP A 88 7.11 0.39 -16.76
N MET A 89 8.29 0.91 -16.45
CA MET A 89 9.03 0.46 -15.26
C MET A 89 8.21 0.62 -13.99
N LEU A 90 7.58 1.78 -13.79
CA LEU A 90 6.77 2.04 -12.60
C LEU A 90 5.58 1.09 -12.51
N VAL A 91 4.74 1.03 -13.55
CA VAL A 91 3.51 0.21 -13.49
C VAL A 91 3.83 -1.29 -13.38
N LEU A 92 4.98 -1.74 -13.89
CA LEU A 92 5.45 -3.12 -13.70
C LEU A 92 5.94 -3.38 -12.28
N PHE A 93 6.69 -2.46 -11.66
CA PHE A 93 7.06 -2.59 -10.25
C PHE A 93 5.80 -2.60 -9.36
N VAL A 94 4.86 -1.69 -9.59
CA VAL A 94 3.58 -1.66 -8.86
C VAL A 94 2.77 -2.95 -9.06
N PHE A 95 2.84 -3.55 -10.24
CA PHE A 95 2.21 -4.84 -10.49
C PHE A 95 2.87 -6.00 -9.74
N ILE A 96 4.20 -5.97 -9.57
CA ILE A 96 4.90 -6.93 -8.70
C ILE A 96 4.45 -6.76 -7.25
N VAL A 97 4.23 -5.51 -6.78
CA VAL A 97 3.60 -5.26 -5.48
C VAL A 97 2.24 -5.94 -5.40
N ALA A 98 1.36 -5.76 -6.40
CA ALA A 98 0.04 -6.40 -6.41
C ALA A 98 0.13 -7.95 -6.32
N ILE A 99 1.14 -8.55 -6.93
CA ILE A 99 1.37 -10.00 -6.92
C ILE A 99 1.67 -10.51 -5.49
N TYR A 100 2.68 -9.96 -4.81
CA TYR A 100 3.02 -10.43 -3.46
C TYR A 100 2.06 -9.91 -2.39
N TYR A 101 1.42 -8.77 -2.60
CA TYR A 101 0.41 -8.24 -1.71
C TYR A 101 -0.79 -9.18 -1.57
N MET A 102 -1.20 -9.81 -2.68
CA MET A 102 -2.24 -10.83 -2.67
C MET A 102 -1.81 -12.10 -1.91
N VAL A 103 -0.51 -12.39 -1.86
CA VAL A 103 0.02 -13.49 -1.02
C VAL A 103 -0.15 -13.17 0.46
N ILE A 104 0.23 -11.96 0.89
CA ILE A 104 0.03 -11.52 2.27
C ILE A 104 -1.47 -11.55 2.64
N LEU A 105 -2.33 -11.11 1.72
CA LEU A 105 -3.78 -11.17 1.92
C LEU A 105 -4.29 -12.61 2.03
N SER A 106 -3.63 -13.57 1.35
CA SER A 106 -3.97 -14.99 1.49
C SER A 106 -3.62 -15.56 2.87
N TRP A 107 -2.55 -15.09 3.48
CA TRP A 107 -2.22 -15.43 4.87
C TRP A 107 -3.28 -14.90 5.84
N ASP A 108 -3.68 -13.65 5.66
CA ASP A 108 -4.74 -13.03 6.45
C ASP A 108 -6.09 -13.77 6.29
N PHE A 109 -6.42 -14.17 5.06
CA PHE A 109 -7.63 -14.97 4.81
C PHE A 109 -7.61 -16.31 5.54
N ILE A 110 -6.46 -16.99 5.60
CA ILE A 110 -6.31 -18.23 6.37
C ILE A 110 -6.50 -17.97 7.87
N TYR A 111 -5.89 -16.90 8.39
CA TYR A 111 -6.07 -16.51 9.80
C TYR A 111 -7.51 -16.10 10.10
N PHE A 112 -8.17 -15.39 9.21
CA PHE A 112 -9.60 -15.07 9.35
C PHE A 112 -10.43 -16.35 9.53
N LEU A 113 -10.24 -17.35 8.67
CA LEU A 113 -10.97 -18.62 8.76
C LEU A 113 -10.66 -19.40 10.06
N ASN A 114 -9.43 -19.36 10.52
CA ASN A 114 -8.99 -20.05 11.74
C ASN A 114 -9.32 -19.27 13.03
N SER A 115 -9.64 -18.00 12.96
CA SER A 115 -9.86 -17.13 14.13
C SER A 115 -11.11 -17.50 14.95
N PHE A 116 -12.12 -18.09 14.33
CA PHE A 116 -13.35 -18.51 15.02
C PHE A 116 -13.13 -19.67 16.03
N THR A 117 -12.11 -20.48 15.79
CA THR A 117 -11.80 -21.68 16.60
C THR A 117 -10.42 -21.65 17.24
N PHE A 118 -9.63 -20.62 16.95
CA PHE A 118 -8.19 -20.55 17.24
C PHE A 118 -7.41 -21.73 16.63
N GLY A 119 -7.69 -21.95 15.33
CA GLY A 119 -7.09 -23.05 14.58
C GLY A 119 -5.57 -23.04 14.44
N TRP A 120 -4.90 -21.94 14.85
CA TRP A 120 -3.44 -21.87 14.95
C TRP A 120 -2.88 -22.63 16.17
N GLY A 121 -3.74 -23.10 17.11
CA GLY A 121 -3.32 -23.88 18.27
C GLY A 121 -2.54 -23.07 19.30
N ASN A 122 -1.70 -23.77 20.09
CA ASN A 122 -0.93 -23.14 21.17
C ASN A 122 0.41 -22.52 20.71
N ASP A 123 0.74 -22.65 19.43
CA ASP A 123 2.00 -22.12 18.86
C ASP A 123 1.70 -21.45 17.49
N PRO A 124 1.25 -20.19 17.51
CA PRO A 124 0.99 -19.43 16.29
C PRO A 124 2.22 -19.26 15.39
N ALA A 125 3.43 -19.23 15.95
CA ALA A 125 4.65 -19.13 15.17
C ALA A 125 4.90 -20.40 14.35
N ALA A 126 4.75 -21.57 14.96
CA ALA A 126 4.84 -22.85 14.25
C ALA A 126 3.72 -23.01 13.22
N PHE A 127 2.48 -22.57 13.53
CA PHE A 127 1.37 -22.57 12.58
C PHE A 127 1.68 -21.69 11.36
N PHE A 128 2.17 -20.47 11.58
CA PHE A 128 2.57 -19.58 10.49
C PHE A 128 3.66 -20.20 9.62
N ALA A 129 4.73 -20.71 10.25
CA ALA A 129 5.87 -21.27 9.55
C ALA A 129 5.53 -22.53 8.73
N THR A 130 4.64 -23.39 9.24
CA THR A 130 4.36 -24.70 8.60
C THR A 130 3.16 -24.66 7.66
N SER A 131 2.17 -23.81 7.94
CA SER A 131 0.84 -23.89 7.31
C SER A 131 0.43 -22.63 6.54
N VAL A 132 1.18 -21.52 6.66
CA VAL A 132 0.78 -20.23 6.09
C VAL A 132 1.91 -19.53 5.33
N GLY A 133 2.89 -18.95 6.02
CA GLY A 133 3.89 -18.06 5.46
C GLY A 133 5.25 -18.70 5.21
N GLY A 134 5.46 -19.94 5.70
CA GLY A 134 6.78 -20.57 5.63
C GLY A 134 7.79 -19.93 6.59
N SER A 135 9.06 -20.24 6.37
CA SER A 135 10.16 -19.74 7.18
C SER A 135 11.33 -19.28 6.29
N SER A 136 12.38 -18.75 6.91
CA SER A 136 13.63 -18.43 6.22
C SER A 136 14.53 -19.65 5.95
N ASP A 137 14.09 -20.84 6.33
CA ASP A 137 14.84 -22.06 6.07
C ASP A 137 14.72 -22.48 4.59
N PHE A 138 15.83 -22.42 3.87
CA PHE A 138 15.92 -22.78 2.45
C PHE A 138 15.57 -24.25 2.15
N GLY A 139 15.52 -25.14 3.14
CA GLY A 139 15.00 -26.50 2.99
C GLY A 139 13.54 -26.54 2.51
N GLY A 140 12.80 -25.46 2.73
CA GLY A 140 11.41 -25.32 2.30
C GLY A 140 11.18 -24.89 0.84
N ILE A 141 12.22 -24.56 0.06
CA ILE A 141 12.07 -24.01 -1.32
C ILE A 141 11.22 -24.93 -2.23
N GLY A 142 11.38 -26.23 -2.14
CA GLY A 142 10.65 -27.19 -2.98
C GLY A 142 9.29 -27.61 -2.43
N SER A 143 8.89 -27.18 -1.24
CA SER A 143 7.60 -27.50 -0.64
C SER A 143 6.54 -26.49 -1.01
N VAL A 144 5.30 -26.95 -1.22
CA VAL A 144 4.14 -26.10 -1.45
C VAL A 144 3.29 -26.03 -0.20
N ILE A 145 3.00 -24.82 0.29
CA ILE A 145 2.05 -24.60 1.38
C ILE A 145 0.64 -24.59 0.79
N LEU A 146 -0.04 -25.74 0.86
CA LEU A 146 -1.33 -25.95 0.21
C LEU A 146 -2.42 -24.96 0.65
N PRO A 147 -2.59 -24.61 1.95
CA PRO A 147 -3.58 -23.61 2.34
C PRO A 147 -3.36 -22.25 1.65
N THR A 148 -2.13 -21.76 1.59
CA THR A 148 -1.76 -20.50 0.93
C THR A 148 -1.98 -20.58 -0.57
N PHE A 149 -1.61 -21.68 -1.21
CA PHE A 149 -1.87 -21.93 -2.64
C PHE A 149 -3.36 -21.83 -2.98
N ILE A 150 -4.23 -22.48 -2.19
CA ILE A 150 -5.68 -22.44 -2.40
C ILE A 150 -6.24 -21.04 -2.12
N ALA A 151 -5.81 -20.39 -1.03
CA ALA A 151 -6.26 -19.04 -0.67
C ALA A 151 -5.92 -18.00 -1.75
N ILE A 152 -4.72 -18.09 -2.35
CA ILE A 152 -4.31 -17.23 -3.49
C ILE A 152 -5.30 -17.38 -4.66
N ILE A 153 -5.64 -18.60 -5.05
CA ILE A 153 -6.58 -18.85 -6.16
C ILE A 153 -7.96 -18.27 -5.84
N ILE A 154 -8.47 -18.48 -4.62
CA ILE A 154 -9.77 -17.95 -4.20
C ILE A 154 -9.77 -16.43 -4.26
N LEU A 155 -8.74 -15.78 -3.71
CA LEU A 155 -8.66 -14.31 -3.67
C LEU A 155 -8.51 -13.72 -5.07
N TRP A 156 -7.70 -14.30 -5.96
CA TRP A 156 -7.62 -13.85 -7.35
C TRP A 156 -8.92 -14.08 -8.14
N ALA A 157 -9.67 -15.15 -7.83
CA ALA A 157 -10.98 -15.36 -8.42
C ALA A 157 -11.99 -14.28 -7.95
N LEU A 158 -12.01 -13.96 -6.66
CA LEU A 158 -12.83 -12.86 -6.12
C LEU A 158 -12.42 -11.52 -6.71
N PHE A 159 -11.11 -11.26 -6.81
CA PHE A 159 -10.55 -10.08 -7.44
C PHE A 159 -11.03 -9.94 -8.90
N TRP A 160 -10.95 -11.02 -9.68
CA TRP A 160 -11.40 -11.04 -11.06
C TRP A 160 -12.91 -10.74 -11.19
N LEU A 161 -13.74 -11.31 -10.32
CA LEU A 161 -15.19 -11.05 -10.29
C LEU A 161 -15.50 -9.57 -10.08
N VAL A 162 -14.75 -8.89 -9.22
CA VAL A 162 -14.93 -7.46 -8.93
C VAL A 162 -14.40 -6.61 -10.08
N SER A 163 -13.14 -6.82 -10.47
CA SER A 163 -12.42 -5.97 -11.43
C SER A 163 -12.94 -6.11 -12.86
N ASN A 164 -13.65 -7.21 -13.16
CA ASN A 164 -14.23 -7.47 -14.48
C ASN A 164 -15.46 -6.57 -14.80
N ASN A 165 -15.96 -5.84 -13.80
CA ASN A 165 -16.97 -4.82 -13.96
C ASN A 165 -16.33 -3.46 -14.27
N ASP A 166 -17.15 -2.48 -14.65
CA ASP A 166 -16.73 -1.08 -14.76
C ASP A 166 -16.19 -0.59 -13.41
N VAL A 167 -15.28 0.40 -13.44
CA VAL A 167 -14.61 0.90 -12.23
C VAL A 167 -15.60 1.30 -11.14
N ASP A 168 -16.65 2.04 -11.48
CA ASP A 168 -17.68 2.45 -10.52
C ASP A 168 -18.50 1.29 -9.97
N LYS A 169 -18.95 0.38 -10.83
CA LYS A 169 -19.78 -0.77 -10.43
C LYS A 169 -19.01 -1.85 -9.68
N GLY A 170 -17.73 -2.04 -10.03
CA GLY A 170 -16.84 -3.00 -9.37
C GLY A 170 -16.17 -2.37 -8.14
N ILE A 171 -15.11 -1.64 -8.36
CA ILE A 171 -14.25 -1.05 -7.31
C ILE A 171 -15.05 -0.08 -6.44
N GLY A 172 -15.81 0.82 -7.08
CA GLY A 172 -16.57 1.86 -6.37
C GLY A 172 -17.61 1.30 -5.41
N ASN A 173 -18.44 0.35 -5.86
CA ASN A 173 -19.48 -0.22 -5.00
C ASN A 173 -18.90 -1.03 -3.84
N ILE A 174 -17.81 -1.76 -4.07
CA ILE A 174 -17.14 -2.51 -3.02
C ILE A 174 -16.52 -1.58 -1.99
N SER A 175 -15.76 -0.58 -2.42
CA SER A 175 -15.13 0.39 -1.51
C SER A 175 -16.16 1.16 -0.70
N LYS A 176 -17.32 1.48 -1.29
CA LYS A 176 -18.43 2.17 -0.62
C LYS A 176 -19.02 1.37 0.54
N VAL A 177 -18.92 0.04 0.51
CA VAL A 177 -19.37 -0.85 1.58
C VAL A 177 -18.24 -1.17 2.54
N LEU A 178 -17.08 -1.58 2.01
CA LEU A 178 -15.99 -2.08 2.82
C LEU A 178 -15.32 -0.99 3.66
N MET A 179 -15.17 0.24 3.14
CA MET A 179 -14.48 1.30 3.88
C MET A 179 -15.24 1.77 5.12
N PRO A 180 -16.55 2.12 5.08
CA PRO A 180 -17.29 2.42 6.30
C PRO A 180 -17.28 1.26 7.30
N LEU A 181 -17.43 0.02 6.82
CA LEU A 181 -17.43 -1.16 7.68
C LEU A 181 -16.07 -1.37 8.36
N LEU A 182 -14.96 -1.13 7.64
CA LEU A 182 -13.62 -1.12 8.17
C LEU A 182 -13.46 -0.14 9.35
N PHE A 183 -13.90 1.12 9.17
CA PHE A 183 -13.85 2.13 10.24
C PHE A 183 -14.72 1.75 11.44
N ILE A 184 -15.91 1.17 11.20
CA ILE A 184 -16.79 0.70 12.27
C ILE A 184 -16.12 -0.42 13.07
N ILE A 185 -15.59 -1.44 12.39
CA ILE A 185 -14.89 -2.57 13.04
C ILE A 185 -13.71 -2.08 13.86
N MET A 186 -12.84 -1.25 13.28
CA MET A 186 -11.68 -0.73 14.01
C MET A 186 -12.07 0.15 15.19
N SER A 187 -13.14 0.94 15.07
CA SER A 187 -13.65 1.73 16.20
C SER A 187 -14.17 0.84 17.32
N LEU A 188 -14.86 -0.25 17.01
CA LEU A 188 -15.32 -1.21 18.01
C LEU A 188 -14.16 -1.90 18.71
N ILE A 189 -13.14 -2.33 17.98
CA ILE A 189 -11.91 -2.92 18.53
C ILE A 189 -11.20 -1.91 19.44
N LEU A 190 -11.06 -0.66 19.00
CA LEU A 190 -10.43 0.40 19.78
C LEU A 190 -11.19 0.68 21.09
N ILE A 191 -12.52 0.87 21.02
CA ILE A 191 -13.35 1.12 22.21
C ILE A 191 -13.24 -0.04 23.18
N TYR A 192 -13.29 -1.28 22.68
CA TYR A 192 -13.12 -2.45 23.53
C TYR A 192 -11.72 -2.54 24.13
N SER A 193 -10.65 -2.25 23.37
CA SER A 193 -9.27 -2.31 23.87
C SER A 193 -9.02 -1.39 25.06
N PHE A 194 -9.75 -0.25 25.16
CA PHE A 194 -9.68 0.66 26.28
C PHE A 194 -10.39 0.14 27.56
N THR A 195 -11.11 -0.96 27.47
CA THR A 195 -11.69 -1.63 28.66
C THR A 195 -10.77 -2.71 29.24
N LEU A 196 -9.68 -3.05 28.56
CA LEU A 196 -8.79 -4.11 28.98
C LEU A 196 -7.85 -3.65 30.10
N PRO A 197 -7.54 -4.52 31.10
CA PRO A 197 -6.51 -4.22 32.08
C PRO A 197 -5.16 -3.95 31.38
N GLY A 198 -4.46 -2.90 31.78
CA GLY A 198 -3.15 -2.57 31.21
C GLY A 198 -3.18 -1.75 29.92
N PHE A 199 -4.36 -1.35 29.40
CA PHE A 199 -4.44 -0.49 28.22
C PHE A 199 -3.67 0.83 28.40
N GLU A 200 -3.69 1.42 29.60
CA GLU A 200 -2.95 2.64 29.91
C GLU A 200 -1.43 2.46 29.76
N LEU A 201 -0.91 1.28 30.13
CA LEU A 201 0.49 0.94 29.92
C LEU A 201 0.84 0.94 28.43
N GLY A 202 -0.02 0.32 27.61
CA GLY A 202 0.15 0.31 26.15
C GLY A 202 0.12 1.71 25.55
N LEU A 203 -0.88 2.51 25.92
CA LEU A 203 -0.99 3.90 25.44
C LEU A 203 0.19 4.76 25.87
N ASN A 204 0.61 4.65 27.12
CA ASN A 204 1.79 5.39 27.61
C ASN A 204 3.06 4.97 26.88
N THR A 205 3.22 3.68 26.59
CA THR A 205 4.36 3.17 25.80
C THR A 205 4.39 3.76 24.40
N LEU A 206 3.23 3.80 23.72
CA LEU A 206 3.12 4.36 22.38
C LEU A 206 3.30 5.88 22.36
N LEU A 207 2.60 6.59 23.25
CA LEU A 207 2.44 8.05 23.17
C LEU A 207 3.49 8.84 23.94
N SER A 208 4.29 8.21 24.81
CA SER A 208 5.35 8.91 25.56
C SER A 208 6.38 9.50 24.60
N PRO A 209 6.59 10.83 24.61
CA PRO A 209 7.48 11.45 23.65
C PRO A 209 8.95 11.32 24.07
N ASN A 210 9.79 10.90 23.13
CA ASN A 210 11.24 11.02 23.23
C ASN A 210 11.71 12.23 22.41
N TRP A 211 11.76 13.40 23.01
CA TRP A 211 12.14 14.64 22.33
C TRP A 211 13.54 14.63 21.74
N ASN A 212 14.48 13.88 22.34
CA ASN A 212 15.83 13.77 21.81
C ASN A 212 15.87 13.04 20.47
N ALA A 213 14.89 12.17 20.17
CA ALA A 213 14.78 11.49 18.89
C ALA A 213 14.62 12.46 17.72
N LEU A 214 14.05 13.67 17.93
CA LEU A 214 13.92 14.69 16.88
C LEU A 214 15.25 15.20 16.33
N LEU A 215 16.35 14.99 17.05
CA LEU A 215 17.71 15.34 16.61
C LEU A 215 18.34 14.27 15.71
N ASP A 216 17.74 13.08 15.65
CA ASP A 216 18.18 12.00 14.77
C ASP A 216 17.51 12.15 13.39
N VAL A 217 18.34 12.16 12.35
CA VAL A 217 17.88 12.23 10.96
C VAL A 217 17.01 11.01 10.59
N ASN A 218 17.26 9.86 11.20
CA ASN A 218 16.53 8.63 10.89
C ASN A 218 15.05 8.73 11.23
N ILE A 219 14.65 9.45 12.26
CA ILE A 219 13.22 9.64 12.59
C ILE A 219 12.49 10.41 11.48
N TRP A 220 13.17 11.37 10.85
CA TRP A 220 12.62 12.13 9.73
C TRP A 220 12.49 11.25 8.48
N LEU A 221 13.53 10.49 8.16
CA LEU A 221 13.49 9.54 7.05
C LEU A 221 12.38 8.50 7.22
N ALA A 222 12.23 7.95 8.42
CA ALA A 222 11.16 7.01 8.76
C ALA A 222 9.77 7.63 8.57
N ALA A 223 9.57 8.90 8.95
CA ALA A 223 8.31 9.60 8.77
C ALA A 223 7.98 9.84 7.29
N PHE A 224 8.96 10.27 6.50
CA PHE A 224 8.76 10.44 5.05
C PHE A 224 8.53 9.10 4.35
N ALA A 225 9.26 8.05 4.71
CA ALA A 225 9.02 6.71 4.20
C ALA A 225 7.59 6.23 4.56
N GLN A 226 7.16 6.43 5.82
CA GLN A 226 5.80 6.06 6.24
C GLN A 226 4.74 6.75 5.38
N ILE A 227 4.89 8.04 5.07
CA ILE A 227 3.92 8.78 4.25
C ILE A 227 3.91 8.31 2.80
N ILE A 228 5.06 7.97 2.20
CA ILE A 228 5.11 7.41 0.85
C ILE A 228 4.29 6.12 0.77
N PHE A 229 4.51 5.21 1.72
CA PHE A 229 3.83 3.92 1.73
C PHE A 229 2.35 4.04 2.11
N SER A 230 2.05 4.77 3.17
CA SER A 230 0.71 4.92 3.72
C SER A 230 -0.26 5.60 2.74
N LEU A 231 0.19 6.61 2.03
CA LEU A 231 -0.62 7.31 1.04
C LEU A 231 -0.44 6.78 -0.39
N SER A 232 0.34 5.71 -0.58
CA SER A 232 0.60 5.11 -1.89
C SER A 232 1.09 6.11 -2.95
N ILE A 233 1.94 7.05 -2.52
CA ILE A 233 2.41 8.16 -3.34
C ILE A 233 3.25 7.67 -4.52
N GLY A 234 2.99 8.23 -5.70
CA GLY A 234 3.80 8.05 -6.89
C GLY A 234 3.71 6.66 -7.53
N GLN A 235 2.75 5.83 -7.11
CA GLN A 235 2.53 4.49 -7.65
C GLN A 235 1.54 4.49 -8.83
N ALA A 236 1.20 5.66 -9.36
CA ALA A 236 0.22 5.88 -10.43
C ALA A 236 -1.22 5.38 -10.14
N MET A 237 -1.51 4.84 -8.94
CA MET A 237 -2.84 4.38 -8.57
C MET A 237 -3.81 5.55 -8.45
N ILE A 238 -3.39 6.56 -7.70
CA ILE A 238 -4.14 7.79 -7.47
C ILE A 238 -4.36 8.53 -8.79
N TYR A 239 -3.30 8.64 -9.61
CA TYR A 239 -3.38 9.16 -10.97
C TYR A 239 -4.45 8.43 -11.78
N THR A 240 -4.41 7.09 -11.82
CA THR A 240 -5.32 6.27 -12.62
C THR A 240 -6.78 6.44 -12.18
N TYR A 241 -7.05 6.44 -10.86
CA TYR A 241 -8.41 6.67 -10.37
C TYR A 241 -8.92 8.09 -10.68
N ALA A 242 -8.03 9.08 -10.71
CA ALA A 242 -8.38 10.44 -11.05
C ALA A 242 -8.73 10.64 -12.54
N THR A 243 -8.31 9.73 -13.43
CA THR A 243 -8.70 9.79 -14.86
C THR A 243 -10.20 9.59 -15.08
N TYR A 244 -10.89 8.94 -14.14
CA TYR A 244 -12.33 8.67 -14.19
C TYR A 244 -13.19 9.78 -13.53
N LEU A 245 -12.61 10.94 -13.18
CA LEU A 245 -13.31 12.02 -12.50
C LEU A 245 -14.09 12.93 -13.46
N SER A 246 -15.24 13.40 -12.98
CA SER A 246 -16.01 14.46 -13.64
C SER A 246 -15.40 15.84 -13.42
N GLU A 247 -15.67 16.80 -14.33
CA GLU A 247 -15.10 18.15 -14.31
C GLU A 247 -15.53 19.01 -13.08
N GLU A 248 -16.62 18.66 -12.41
CA GLU A 248 -17.13 19.38 -11.26
C GLU A 248 -16.46 18.99 -9.93
N THR A 249 -15.50 18.07 -9.95
CA THR A 249 -14.90 17.52 -8.74
C THR A 249 -14.03 18.54 -8.01
N ARG A 250 -14.18 18.60 -6.67
CA ARG A 250 -13.36 19.41 -5.76
C ARG A 250 -12.10 18.64 -5.38
N LEU A 251 -11.12 18.65 -6.25
CA LEU A 251 -9.96 17.76 -6.14
C LEU A 251 -9.13 17.96 -4.89
N ILE A 252 -8.74 19.20 -4.59
CA ILE A 252 -7.89 19.49 -3.44
C ILE A 252 -8.61 19.14 -2.13
N ASP A 253 -9.91 19.44 -2.02
CA ASP A 253 -10.71 19.10 -0.84
C ASP A 253 -10.75 17.58 -0.62
N ASN A 254 -10.85 16.79 -1.71
CA ASN A 254 -10.83 15.33 -1.64
C ASN A 254 -9.46 14.79 -1.17
N VAL A 255 -8.35 15.39 -1.63
CA VAL A 255 -7.00 15.01 -1.14
C VAL A 255 -6.91 15.15 0.38
N PHE A 256 -7.35 16.29 0.91
CA PHE A 256 -7.35 16.51 2.36
C PHE A 256 -8.22 15.49 3.11
N MET A 257 -9.40 15.16 2.57
CA MET A 257 -10.28 14.15 3.17
C MET A 257 -9.65 12.76 3.17
N VAL A 258 -9.00 12.36 2.07
CA VAL A 258 -8.31 11.06 1.97
C VAL A 258 -7.15 10.99 2.95
N VAL A 259 -6.30 12.02 3.00
CA VAL A 259 -5.16 12.07 3.93
C VAL A 259 -5.63 12.03 5.38
N LEU A 260 -6.67 12.78 5.72
CA LEU A 260 -7.23 12.81 7.07
C LEU A 260 -7.81 11.43 7.46
N ALA A 261 -8.60 10.81 6.57
CA ALA A 261 -9.18 9.48 6.81
C ALA A 261 -8.08 8.43 7.02
N ASN A 262 -7.04 8.44 6.17
CA ASN A 262 -5.90 7.55 6.27
C ASN A 262 -5.16 7.72 7.62
N SER A 263 -4.84 8.96 7.99
CA SER A 263 -4.10 9.25 9.24
C SER A 263 -4.93 8.91 10.49
N ILE A 264 -6.24 9.20 10.49
CA ILE A 264 -7.13 8.81 11.58
C ILE A 264 -7.16 7.28 11.72
N TYR A 265 -7.23 6.56 10.61
CA TYR A 265 -7.23 5.10 10.63
C TYR A 265 -5.92 4.54 11.22
N GLU A 266 -4.75 5.04 10.79
CA GLU A 266 -3.45 4.64 11.34
C GLU A 266 -3.36 4.86 12.84
N ILE A 267 -3.81 6.02 13.32
CA ILE A 267 -3.81 6.35 14.75
C ILE A 267 -4.76 5.41 15.51
N PHE A 268 -5.96 5.15 15.00
CA PHE A 268 -6.91 4.23 15.63
C PHE A 268 -6.33 2.84 15.78
N VAL A 269 -5.71 2.34 14.71
CA VAL A 269 -5.05 1.04 14.73
C VAL A 269 -3.89 1.01 15.73
N GLY A 270 -3.04 2.03 15.73
CA GLY A 270 -1.91 2.13 16.66
C GLY A 270 -2.35 2.12 18.11
N LEU A 271 -3.35 2.94 18.45
CA LEU A 271 -3.92 2.98 19.81
C LEU A 271 -4.53 1.64 20.21
N GLY A 272 -5.27 0.99 19.29
CA GLY A 272 -5.88 -0.31 19.55
C GLY A 272 -4.85 -1.42 19.79
N ILE A 273 -3.87 -1.55 18.90
CA ILE A 273 -2.81 -2.57 19.00
C ILE A 273 -2.02 -2.39 20.28
N PHE A 274 -1.57 -1.17 20.59
CA PHE A 274 -0.77 -0.95 21.81
C PHE A 274 -1.59 -1.14 23.09
N SER A 275 -2.88 -0.82 23.09
CA SER A 275 -3.77 -1.17 24.22
C SER A 275 -3.87 -2.68 24.43
N ILE A 276 -3.94 -3.46 23.36
CA ILE A 276 -3.96 -4.93 23.39
C ILE A 276 -2.59 -5.48 23.85
N LEU A 277 -1.48 -4.91 23.38
CA LEU A 277 -0.13 -5.26 23.85
C LEU A 277 0.05 -4.96 25.34
N GLY A 278 -0.49 -3.84 25.82
CA GLY A 278 -0.52 -3.49 27.25
C GLY A 278 -1.28 -4.52 28.10
N TYR A 279 -2.41 -5.02 27.59
CA TYR A 279 -3.16 -6.10 28.22
C TYR A 279 -2.32 -7.38 28.33
N MET A 280 -1.67 -7.78 27.25
CA MET A 280 -0.80 -8.97 27.24
C MET A 280 0.34 -8.82 28.23
N SER A 281 0.99 -7.65 28.25
CA SER A 281 2.10 -7.36 29.16
C SER A 281 1.73 -7.53 30.63
N VAL A 282 0.57 -6.99 31.04
CA VAL A 282 0.08 -7.10 32.43
C VAL A 282 -0.35 -8.53 32.75
N THR A 283 -1.02 -9.21 31.83
CA THR A 283 -1.59 -10.54 32.05
C THR A 283 -0.51 -11.63 32.07
N SER A 284 0.48 -11.54 31.18
CA SER A 284 1.55 -12.55 31.06
C SER A 284 2.86 -12.14 31.75
N SER A 285 2.93 -10.95 32.35
CA SER A 285 4.14 -10.41 32.96
C SER A 285 5.35 -10.32 32.01
N ILE A 286 5.08 -10.13 30.71
CA ILE A 286 6.10 -9.95 29.66
C ILE A 286 6.18 -8.45 29.36
N PRO A 287 7.37 -7.82 29.35
CA PRO A 287 7.50 -6.42 28.98
C PRO A 287 6.95 -6.14 27.58
N ILE A 288 6.27 -5.00 27.37
CA ILE A 288 5.75 -4.62 26.04
C ILE A 288 6.86 -4.60 24.98
N THR A 289 8.08 -4.17 25.38
CA THR A 289 9.25 -4.10 24.50
C THR A 289 9.65 -5.46 23.88
N GLU A 290 9.30 -6.56 24.52
CA GLU A 290 9.52 -7.92 24.02
C GLU A 290 8.36 -8.42 23.14
N LEU A 291 7.18 -7.81 23.27
CA LEU A 291 5.99 -8.15 22.49
C LEU A 291 5.93 -7.38 21.17
N ILE A 292 6.62 -6.24 21.08
CA ILE A 292 6.62 -5.41 19.87
C ILE A 292 7.47 -6.09 18.81
N SER A 293 6.85 -6.33 17.66
CA SER A 293 7.51 -6.89 16.49
C SER A 293 7.11 -6.16 15.23
N GLU A 294 7.95 -6.25 14.21
CA GLU A 294 7.71 -5.62 12.91
C GLU A 294 6.98 -6.56 11.95
N GLY A 295 6.20 -5.96 11.06
CA GLY A 295 5.67 -6.62 9.88
C GLY A 295 4.71 -7.78 10.19
N THR A 296 4.92 -8.88 9.48
CA THR A 296 4.04 -10.06 9.52
C THR A 296 4.01 -10.74 10.90
N SER A 297 5.10 -10.67 11.66
CA SER A 297 5.19 -11.29 12.98
C SER A 297 4.17 -10.70 13.97
N LEU A 298 3.96 -9.37 13.94
CA LEU A 298 2.96 -8.74 14.81
C LEU A 298 1.56 -9.31 14.56
N ILE A 299 1.16 -9.40 13.29
CA ILE A 299 -0.21 -9.79 12.91
C ILE A 299 -0.43 -11.30 13.02
N PHE A 300 0.54 -12.10 12.60
CA PHE A 300 0.34 -13.54 12.43
C PHE A 300 0.93 -14.40 13.55
N VAL A 301 1.70 -13.80 14.47
CA VAL A 301 2.25 -14.49 15.62
C VAL A 301 1.79 -13.84 16.93
N VAL A 302 2.15 -12.60 17.18
CA VAL A 302 1.90 -11.93 18.46
C VAL A 302 0.42 -11.72 18.75
N LEU A 303 -0.35 -11.19 17.79
CA LEU A 303 -1.78 -10.95 18.03
C LEU A 303 -2.58 -12.25 18.22
N PRO A 304 -2.38 -13.34 17.47
CA PRO A 304 -2.98 -14.65 17.77
C PRO A 304 -2.70 -15.17 19.19
N GLU A 305 -1.46 -15.06 19.69
CA GLU A 305 -1.12 -15.42 21.07
C GLU A 305 -1.94 -14.59 22.07
N ILE A 306 -2.11 -13.30 21.83
CA ILE A 306 -2.89 -12.42 22.70
C ILE A 306 -4.37 -12.82 22.67
N PHE A 307 -4.92 -13.15 21.50
CA PHE A 307 -6.32 -13.59 21.39
C PHE A 307 -6.58 -14.90 22.15
N ASP A 308 -5.59 -15.81 22.18
CA ASP A 308 -5.68 -17.02 23.00
C ASP A 308 -5.78 -16.69 24.50
N VAL A 309 -4.99 -15.73 24.99
CA VAL A 309 -5.02 -15.24 26.38
C VAL A 309 -6.36 -14.54 26.69
N MET A 310 -6.98 -13.85 25.70
CA MET A 310 -8.30 -13.23 25.83
C MET A 310 -9.44 -14.25 25.91
N GLY A 311 -9.21 -15.49 25.53
CA GLY A 311 -10.18 -16.59 25.59
C GLY A 311 -11.45 -16.36 24.75
N PRO A 312 -12.68 -16.47 25.34
CA PRO A 312 -13.93 -16.34 24.55
C PRO A 312 -14.08 -14.99 23.84
N VAL A 313 -13.54 -13.92 24.40
CA VAL A 313 -13.62 -12.58 23.79
C VAL A 313 -12.66 -12.48 22.62
N GLY A 314 -11.51 -13.12 22.70
CA GLY A 314 -10.55 -13.23 21.58
C GLY A 314 -11.20 -13.85 20.34
N ARG A 315 -12.13 -14.82 20.49
CA ARG A 315 -12.89 -15.42 19.39
C ARG A 315 -13.88 -14.48 18.71
N ILE A 316 -14.12 -13.31 19.28
CA ILE A 316 -14.94 -12.25 18.65
C ILE A 316 -14.01 -11.20 18.04
N ILE A 317 -12.96 -10.79 18.75
CA ILE A 317 -12.06 -9.73 18.33
C ILE A 317 -11.15 -10.18 17.16
N ALA A 318 -10.63 -11.40 17.22
CA ALA A 318 -9.74 -11.91 16.18
C ALA A 318 -10.40 -11.96 14.78
N PRO A 319 -11.61 -12.57 14.61
CA PRO A 319 -12.28 -12.52 13.30
C PRO A 319 -12.56 -11.09 12.81
N LEU A 320 -12.92 -10.17 13.69
CA LEU A 320 -13.15 -8.77 13.33
C LEU A 320 -11.87 -8.09 12.87
N LEU A 321 -10.75 -8.33 13.55
CA LEU A 321 -9.47 -7.76 13.15
C LEU A 321 -9.04 -8.29 11.78
N PHE A 322 -8.98 -9.61 11.60
CA PHE A 322 -8.59 -10.21 10.31
C PHE A 322 -9.54 -9.83 9.18
N LEU A 323 -10.85 -9.73 9.45
CA LEU A 323 -11.82 -9.24 8.47
C LEU A 323 -11.53 -7.78 8.08
N SER A 324 -11.12 -6.92 9.02
CA SER A 324 -10.76 -5.54 8.73
C SER A 324 -9.50 -5.46 7.87
N ILE A 325 -8.52 -6.32 8.11
CA ILE A 325 -7.29 -6.44 7.31
C ILE A 325 -7.63 -6.90 5.88
N LEU A 326 -8.51 -7.91 5.74
CA LEU A 326 -9.02 -8.36 4.44
C LEU A 326 -9.67 -7.22 3.64
N PHE A 327 -10.50 -6.41 4.29
CA PHE A 327 -11.16 -5.29 3.61
C PHE A 327 -10.16 -4.23 3.14
N ALA A 328 -9.25 -3.82 4.02
CA ALA A 328 -8.18 -2.88 3.68
C ALA A 328 -7.30 -3.41 2.56
N GLY A 329 -6.82 -4.64 2.69
CA GLY A 329 -5.93 -5.26 1.72
C GLY A 329 -6.59 -5.50 0.36
N PHE A 330 -7.86 -5.92 0.34
CA PHE A 330 -8.57 -6.19 -0.90
C PHE A 330 -8.81 -4.90 -1.72
N THR A 331 -9.22 -3.81 -1.08
CA THR A 331 -9.43 -2.52 -1.77
C THR A 331 -8.13 -1.92 -2.28
N SER A 332 -7.03 -2.05 -1.53
CA SER A 332 -5.71 -1.61 -1.98
C SER A 332 -5.18 -2.46 -3.14
N SER A 333 -5.41 -3.79 -3.14
CA SER A 333 -4.99 -4.64 -4.25
C SER A 333 -5.71 -4.30 -5.56
N LEU A 334 -6.99 -3.88 -5.48
CA LEU A 334 -7.72 -3.36 -6.65
C LEU A 334 -7.04 -2.12 -7.22
N ALA A 335 -6.59 -1.20 -6.37
CA ALA A 335 -5.91 0.01 -6.79
C ALA A 335 -4.51 -0.26 -7.38
N LEU A 336 -3.73 -1.16 -6.78
CA LEU A 336 -2.39 -1.56 -7.25
C LEU A 336 -2.41 -2.16 -8.67
N PHE A 337 -3.50 -2.77 -9.06
CA PHE A 337 -3.64 -3.44 -10.36
C PHE A 337 -3.99 -2.48 -11.50
N GLU A 338 -4.71 -1.39 -11.21
CA GLU A 338 -5.25 -0.48 -12.21
C GLU A 338 -4.20 0.24 -13.08
N PRO A 339 -3.03 0.69 -12.60
CA PRO A 339 -2.05 1.40 -13.42
C PRO A 339 -1.54 0.56 -14.60
N LEU A 340 -1.21 -0.72 -14.36
CA LEU A 340 -0.80 -1.61 -15.44
C LEU A 340 -1.98 -1.97 -16.34
N LEU A 341 -3.15 -2.25 -15.77
CA LEU A 341 -4.36 -2.55 -16.54
C LEU A 341 -4.70 -1.43 -17.52
N SER A 342 -4.76 -0.19 -17.03
CA SER A 342 -5.04 0.99 -17.86
C SER A 342 -4.01 1.14 -18.98
N SER A 343 -2.71 1.04 -18.63
CA SER A 343 -1.60 1.16 -19.59
C SER A 343 -1.63 0.08 -20.69
N VAL A 344 -1.92 -1.18 -20.31
CA VAL A 344 -2.03 -2.30 -21.27
C VAL A 344 -3.27 -2.15 -22.15
N CYS A 345 -4.42 -1.77 -21.56
CA CYS A 345 -5.65 -1.56 -22.32
C CYS A 345 -5.49 -0.45 -23.37
N ASP A 346 -4.86 0.67 -23.00
CA ASP A 346 -4.58 1.77 -23.94
C ASP A 346 -3.59 1.33 -25.03
N LYS A 347 -2.47 0.74 -24.66
CA LYS A 347 -1.40 0.38 -25.61
C LYS A 347 -1.87 -0.62 -26.66
N PHE A 348 -2.66 -1.62 -26.25
CA PHE A 348 -3.09 -2.73 -27.11
C PHE A 348 -4.55 -2.62 -27.59
N ASN A 349 -5.24 -1.53 -27.28
CA ASN A 349 -6.66 -1.36 -27.57
C ASN A 349 -7.50 -2.55 -27.05
N TRP A 350 -7.22 -2.99 -25.83
CA TRP A 350 -7.96 -4.09 -25.22
C TRP A 350 -9.17 -3.58 -24.47
N SER A 351 -10.26 -4.35 -24.51
CA SER A 351 -11.36 -4.12 -23.58
C SER A 351 -10.91 -4.38 -22.14
N ARG A 352 -11.47 -3.64 -21.17
CA ARG A 352 -11.20 -3.84 -19.74
C ARG A 352 -11.31 -5.31 -19.33
N ARG A 353 -12.38 -6.00 -19.75
CA ARG A 353 -12.61 -7.41 -19.46
C ARG A 353 -11.45 -8.31 -19.91
N LYS A 354 -10.94 -8.08 -21.12
CA LYS A 354 -9.79 -8.82 -21.64
C LYS A 354 -8.53 -8.53 -20.85
N GLY A 355 -8.25 -7.25 -20.58
CA GLY A 355 -7.09 -6.82 -19.80
C GLY A 355 -7.10 -7.41 -18.39
N VAL A 356 -8.21 -7.28 -17.67
CA VAL A 356 -8.38 -7.85 -16.32
C VAL A 356 -8.16 -9.36 -16.34
N THR A 357 -8.77 -10.09 -17.29
CA THR A 357 -8.64 -11.55 -17.30
C THR A 357 -7.21 -12.00 -17.55
N VAL A 358 -6.53 -11.42 -18.55
CA VAL A 358 -5.14 -11.81 -18.87
C VAL A 358 -4.20 -11.44 -17.72
N LEU A 359 -4.28 -10.21 -17.22
CA LEU A 359 -3.38 -9.76 -16.16
C LEU A 359 -3.66 -10.45 -14.83
N ALA A 360 -4.91 -10.77 -14.48
CA ALA A 360 -5.25 -11.51 -13.27
C ALA A 360 -4.71 -12.95 -13.32
N ILE A 361 -4.76 -13.61 -14.49
CA ILE A 361 -4.13 -14.93 -14.64
C ILE A 361 -2.61 -14.84 -14.46
N ILE A 362 -1.96 -13.87 -15.09
CA ILE A 362 -0.50 -13.66 -14.94
C ILE A 362 -0.15 -13.38 -13.48
N ALA A 363 -0.90 -12.49 -12.82
CA ALA A 363 -0.67 -12.15 -11.43
C ALA A 363 -0.93 -13.32 -10.48
N CYS A 364 -1.99 -14.11 -10.73
CA CYS A 364 -2.26 -15.34 -9.96
C CYS A 364 -1.09 -16.33 -10.09
N CYS A 365 -0.63 -16.61 -11.31
CA CYS A 365 0.54 -17.45 -11.53
C CYS A 365 1.79 -16.91 -10.83
N GLY A 366 2.01 -15.58 -10.88
CA GLY A 366 3.07 -14.91 -10.14
C GLY A 366 2.95 -15.09 -8.62
N SER A 367 1.75 -14.91 -8.06
CA SER A 367 1.49 -15.10 -6.63
C SER A 367 1.70 -16.57 -6.19
N LEU A 368 1.35 -17.53 -7.02
CA LEU A 368 1.56 -18.95 -6.73
C LEU A 368 3.04 -19.33 -6.57
N LEU A 369 3.97 -18.57 -7.19
CA LEU A 369 5.41 -18.79 -6.98
C LEU A 369 5.84 -18.49 -5.54
N PHE A 370 5.06 -17.69 -4.81
CA PHE A 370 5.29 -17.42 -3.39
C PHE A 370 4.65 -18.44 -2.45
N SER A 371 3.87 -19.42 -2.93
CA SER A 371 3.22 -20.42 -2.07
C SER A 371 4.16 -21.56 -1.65
N THR A 372 5.42 -21.25 -1.37
CA THR A 372 6.49 -22.18 -0.99
C THR A 372 6.83 -22.07 0.49
N GLY A 373 7.58 -23.02 1.02
CA GLY A 373 8.01 -23.03 2.43
C GLY A 373 8.92 -21.84 2.83
N ILE A 374 9.34 -21.00 1.87
CA ILE A 374 10.08 -19.74 2.12
C ILE A 374 9.26 -18.51 1.77
N SER A 375 7.95 -18.62 1.72
CA SER A 375 7.02 -17.59 1.24
C SER A 375 7.25 -16.22 1.91
N SER A 376 7.29 -16.15 3.23
CA SER A 376 7.47 -14.89 3.99
C SER A 376 8.83 -14.24 3.69
N TYR A 377 9.90 -15.01 3.65
CA TYR A 377 11.22 -14.53 3.31
C TYR A 377 11.29 -14.00 1.87
N LEU A 378 10.67 -14.73 0.92
CA LEU A 378 10.63 -14.30 -0.47
C LEU A 378 9.83 -13.01 -0.65
N VAL A 379 8.69 -12.88 0.05
CA VAL A 379 7.90 -11.64 0.07
C VAL A 379 8.73 -10.47 0.58
N GLU A 380 9.42 -10.64 1.73
CA GLU A 380 10.27 -9.60 2.32
C GLU A 380 11.38 -9.15 1.35
N VAL A 381 12.10 -10.09 0.74
CA VAL A 381 13.19 -9.78 -0.21
C VAL A 381 12.67 -9.01 -1.42
N VAL A 382 11.53 -9.43 -1.99
CA VAL A 382 10.93 -8.78 -3.16
C VAL A 382 10.36 -7.41 -2.77
N ASP A 383 9.64 -7.30 -1.65
CA ASP A 383 9.07 -6.05 -1.15
C ASP A 383 10.13 -4.98 -0.93
N THR A 384 11.20 -5.32 -0.21
CA THR A 384 12.30 -4.40 0.08
C THR A 384 12.95 -3.90 -1.21
N PHE A 385 13.28 -4.79 -2.14
CA PHE A 385 13.90 -4.40 -3.40
C PHE A 385 13.00 -3.53 -4.28
N VAL A 386 11.74 -3.93 -4.45
CA VAL A 386 10.79 -3.22 -5.32
C VAL A 386 10.52 -1.81 -4.79
N ASN A 387 10.35 -1.65 -3.49
CA ASN A 387 10.04 -0.34 -2.90
C ASN A 387 11.28 0.54 -2.77
N GLU A 388 12.38 0.05 -2.18
CA GLU A 388 13.55 0.88 -1.88
C GLU A 388 14.39 1.18 -3.11
N PHE A 389 14.56 0.20 -4.01
CA PHE A 389 15.32 0.41 -5.25
C PHE A 389 14.42 0.89 -6.39
N GLY A 390 13.31 0.16 -6.67
CA GLY A 390 12.53 0.34 -7.88
C GLY A 390 11.63 1.56 -7.84
N ILE A 391 10.64 1.55 -6.95
CA ILE A 391 9.56 2.56 -6.93
C ILE A 391 10.09 3.92 -6.49
N LEU A 392 10.92 4.00 -5.47
CA LEU A 392 11.33 5.26 -4.86
C LEU A 392 12.06 6.19 -5.85
N ILE A 393 13.00 5.66 -6.66
CA ILE A 393 13.66 6.46 -7.69
C ILE A 393 12.70 6.89 -8.80
N LEU A 394 11.72 6.06 -9.15
CA LEU A 394 10.74 6.38 -10.18
C LEU A 394 9.79 7.49 -9.72
N ILE A 395 9.47 7.55 -8.42
CA ILE A 395 8.72 8.68 -7.83
C ILE A 395 9.52 9.98 -7.96
N ALA A 396 10.81 9.95 -7.66
CA ALA A 396 11.67 11.12 -7.82
C ALA A 396 11.74 11.60 -9.28
N LEU A 397 11.89 10.65 -10.22
CA LEU A 397 11.88 10.95 -11.66
C LEU A 397 10.55 11.54 -12.13
N GLN A 398 9.41 11.04 -11.64
CA GLN A 398 8.09 11.61 -11.92
C GLN A 398 8.02 13.08 -11.48
N ALA A 399 8.42 13.38 -10.24
CA ALA A 399 8.40 14.74 -9.73
C ALA A 399 9.24 15.69 -10.62
N ILE A 400 10.42 15.24 -11.07
CA ILE A 400 11.31 16.00 -11.96
C ILE A 400 10.65 16.19 -13.34
N ILE A 401 10.12 15.12 -13.94
CA ILE A 401 9.53 15.16 -15.28
C ILE A 401 8.31 16.09 -15.28
N PHE A 402 7.37 15.89 -14.38
CA PHE A 402 6.14 16.67 -14.36
C PHE A 402 6.39 18.16 -14.07
N THR A 403 7.29 18.48 -13.15
CA THR A 403 7.60 19.89 -12.85
C THR A 403 8.40 20.59 -13.93
N ARG A 404 9.04 19.85 -14.85
CA ARG A 404 9.85 20.40 -15.94
C ARG A 404 9.06 20.51 -17.26
N TYR A 405 8.18 19.56 -17.53
CA TYR A 405 7.53 19.41 -18.83
C TYR A 405 6.02 19.70 -18.80
N VAL A 406 5.39 19.71 -17.64
CA VAL A 406 3.99 20.11 -17.49
C VAL A 406 3.92 21.52 -16.89
N ASP A 407 3.00 22.35 -17.37
CA ASP A 407 2.73 23.66 -16.74
C ASP A 407 1.99 23.46 -15.42
N VAL A 408 2.79 23.40 -14.33
CA VAL A 408 2.30 23.22 -12.96
C VAL A 408 1.48 24.43 -12.49
N ASP A 409 1.73 25.64 -13.01
CA ASP A 409 0.95 26.82 -12.65
C ASP A 409 -0.44 26.77 -13.28
N GLU A 410 -0.56 26.37 -14.54
CA GLU A 410 -1.84 26.13 -15.19
C GLU A 410 -2.61 24.99 -14.48
N LEU A 411 -1.92 23.88 -14.15
CA LEU A 411 -2.52 22.77 -13.41
C LEU A 411 -3.07 23.23 -12.06
N ARG A 412 -2.29 24.01 -11.29
CA ARG A 412 -2.73 24.61 -10.03
C ARG A 412 -4.01 25.46 -10.20
N ASP A 413 -4.07 26.28 -11.23
CA ASP A 413 -5.19 27.16 -11.47
C ASP A 413 -6.47 26.37 -11.82
N VAL A 414 -6.34 25.28 -12.60
CA VAL A 414 -7.43 24.33 -12.86
C VAL A 414 -7.92 23.68 -11.56
N LEU A 415 -7.02 23.18 -10.72
CA LEU A 415 -7.35 22.52 -9.46
C LEU A 415 -8.01 23.46 -8.46
N ASN A 416 -7.54 24.70 -8.43
CA ASN A 416 -8.08 25.74 -7.57
C ASN A 416 -9.49 26.21 -7.99
N LYS A 417 -9.92 25.99 -9.22
CA LYS A 417 -11.18 26.52 -9.73
C LYS A 417 -12.38 26.07 -8.89
N ASN A 418 -12.49 24.78 -8.64
CA ASN A 418 -13.66 24.18 -7.97
C ASN A 418 -13.42 23.86 -6.48
N SER A 419 -12.19 23.83 -5.99
CA SER A 419 -11.87 23.45 -4.61
C SER A 419 -12.08 24.61 -3.64
N ALA A 420 -12.53 24.34 -2.41
CA ALA A 420 -12.61 25.33 -1.33
C ALA A 420 -11.22 25.66 -0.77
N ILE A 421 -10.40 24.63 -0.57
CA ILE A 421 -9.00 24.77 -0.17
C ILE A 421 -8.20 25.15 -1.42
N LYS A 422 -7.32 26.14 -1.29
CA LYS A 422 -6.51 26.64 -2.41
C LYS A 422 -5.04 26.36 -2.21
N VAL A 423 -4.37 25.95 -3.29
CA VAL A 423 -2.93 25.69 -3.31
C VAL A 423 -2.20 26.92 -3.83
N GLY A 424 -1.21 27.37 -3.05
CA GLY A 424 -0.41 28.55 -3.37
C GLY A 424 0.80 28.25 -4.27
N LYS A 425 1.56 29.31 -4.61
CA LYS A 425 2.77 29.21 -5.47
C LYS A 425 3.89 28.37 -4.84
N LYS A 426 3.91 28.21 -3.51
CA LYS A 426 4.90 27.38 -2.80
C LYS A 426 4.82 25.91 -3.21
N TRP A 427 3.64 25.43 -3.58
CA TRP A 427 3.43 24.07 -4.05
C TRP A 427 4.36 23.66 -5.20
N LYS A 428 4.52 24.56 -6.20
CA LYS A 428 5.46 24.34 -7.32
C LYS A 428 6.91 24.25 -6.84
N PHE A 429 7.29 25.05 -5.85
CA PHE A 429 8.63 25.01 -5.27
C PHE A 429 8.89 23.69 -4.56
N ASP A 430 7.94 23.22 -3.76
CA ASP A 430 8.03 21.95 -3.03
C ASP A 430 8.17 20.77 -4.00
N LEU A 431 7.33 20.70 -5.03
CA LEU A 431 7.38 19.65 -6.06
C LEU A 431 8.67 19.67 -6.87
N LYS A 432 9.21 20.86 -7.17
CA LYS A 432 10.36 21.00 -8.06
C LYS A 432 11.70 20.76 -7.38
N TYR A 433 11.82 21.11 -6.09
CA TYR A 433 13.11 21.12 -5.40
C TYR A 433 13.12 20.24 -4.15
N ILE A 434 12.16 20.39 -3.25
CA ILE A 434 12.19 19.68 -1.96
C ILE A 434 11.92 18.19 -2.15
N LEU A 435 10.84 17.86 -2.81
CA LEU A 435 10.42 16.48 -3.03
C LEU A 435 11.46 15.62 -3.76
N PRO A 436 11.96 16.00 -4.95
CA PRO A 436 12.96 15.20 -5.64
C PRO A 436 14.26 15.03 -4.84
N ALA A 437 14.71 16.10 -4.16
CA ALA A 437 15.90 16.03 -3.34
C ALA A 437 15.77 15.04 -2.20
N MET A 438 14.64 15.07 -1.49
CA MET A 438 14.37 14.15 -0.39
C MET A 438 14.26 12.69 -0.87
N LEU A 439 13.50 12.46 -1.95
CA LEU A 439 13.32 11.13 -2.52
C LEU A 439 14.65 10.52 -3.00
N ILE A 440 15.52 11.32 -3.61
CA ILE A 440 16.85 10.89 -4.04
C ILE A 440 17.73 10.54 -2.83
N VAL A 441 17.70 11.35 -1.77
CA VAL A 441 18.45 11.05 -0.54
C VAL A 441 17.97 9.75 0.09
N MET A 442 16.65 9.57 0.20
CA MET A 442 16.07 8.33 0.71
C MET A 442 16.45 7.13 -0.14
N TRP A 443 16.41 7.27 -1.47
CA TRP A 443 16.82 6.21 -2.39
C TRP A 443 18.30 5.84 -2.23
N ILE A 444 19.21 6.82 -2.10
CA ILE A 444 20.64 6.54 -1.88
C ILE A 444 20.85 5.76 -0.57
N ILE A 445 20.12 6.12 0.49
CA ILE A 445 20.22 5.43 1.78
C ILE A 445 19.65 4.01 1.66
N GLY A 446 18.46 3.83 1.08
CA GLY A 446 17.83 2.51 0.90
C GLY A 446 18.70 1.59 0.03
N VAL A 447 19.24 2.08 -1.08
CA VAL A 447 20.19 1.30 -1.92
C VAL A 447 21.46 0.96 -1.15
N GLY A 448 21.96 1.86 -0.31
CA GLY A 448 23.10 1.59 0.57
C GLY A 448 22.82 0.43 1.52
N GLN A 449 21.65 0.38 2.12
CA GLN A 449 21.20 -0.73 2.99
C GLN A 449 21.07 -2.04 2.20
N LEU A 450 20.40 -2.01 1.04
CA LEU A 450 20.28 -3.17 0.17
C LEU A 450 21.64 -3.77 -0.21
N ILE A 451 22.64 -2.95 -0.53
CA ILE A 451 24.00 -3.40 -0.88
C ILE A 451 24.70 -4.01 0.34
N TYR A 452 24.48 -3.44 1.52
CA TYR A 452 25.09 -3.95 2.75
C TYR A 452 24.53 -5.30 3.18
N GLU A 453 23.23 -5.53 2.98
CA GLU A 453 22.50 -6.74 3.42
C GLU A 453 22.39 -7.82 2.34
N VAL A 454 22.93 -7.55 1.13
CA VAL A 454 22.78 -8.49 0.01
C VAL A 454 23.61 -9.74 0.19
N ASP A 455 22.95 -10.89 0.07
CA ASP A 455 23.55 -12.20 -0.12
C ASP A 455 23.37 -12.70 -1.57
N LEU A 456 23.91 -13.87 -1.89
CA LEU A 456 23.84 -14.43 -3.25
C LEU A 456 22.40 -14.73 -3.71
N PHE A 457 21.52 -15.14 -2.80
CA PHE A 457 20.13 -15.44 -3.10
C PHE A 457 19.35 -14.14 -3.37
N LYS A 458 19.45 -13.16 -2.48
CA LYS A 458 18.87 -11.83 -2.66
C LYS A 458 19.34 -11.19 -3.96
N LEU A 459 20.64 -11.25 -4.25
CA LEU A 459 21.22 -10.74 -5.49
C LEU A 459 20.60 -11.39 -6.72
N GLY A 460 20.41 -12.71 -6.71
CA GLY A 460 19.76 -13.45 -7.79
C GLY A 460 18.35 -12.94 -8.05
N ILE A 461 17.54 -12.70 -7.01
CA ILE A 461 16.19 -12.16 -7.11
C ILE A 461 16.23 -10.72 -7.64
N TYR A 462 17.10 -9.86 -7.12
CA TYR A 462 17.23 -8.46 -7.55
C TYR A 462 17.57 -8.35 -9.04
N VAL A 463 18.52 -9.16 -9.49
CA VAL A 463 18.93 -9.23 -10.90
C VAL A 463 17.76 -9.73 -11.76
N LEU A 464 17.07 -10.79 -11.33
CA LEU A 464 15.91 -11.34 -12.07
C LEU A 464 14.80 -10.28 -12.23
N ILE A 465 14.41 -9.60 -11.15
CA ILE A 465 13.37 -8.56 -11.19
C ILE A 465 13.83 -7.40 -12.09
N THR A 466 15.07 -6.97 -11.96
CA THR A 466 15.62 -5.87 -12.78
C THR A 466 15.56 -6.20 -14.27
N PHE A 467 16.05 -7.39 -14.67
CA PHE A 467 15.98 -7.80 -16.07
C PHE A 467 14.55 -7.99 -16.58
N LEU A 468 13.66 -8.53 -15.75
CA LEU A 468 12.24 -8.68 -16.09
C LEU A 468 11.59 -7.32 -16.35
N VAL A 469 11.72 -6.39 -15.40
CA VAL A 469 11.11 -5.06 -15.49
C VAL A 469 11.71 -4.26 -16.64
N LEU A 470 13.04 -4.19 -16.76
CA LEU A 470 13.71 -3.47 -17.86
C LEU A 470 13.37 -4.10 -19.21
N GLY A 471 13.43 -5.42 -19.32
CA GLY A 471 13.14 -6.14 -20.56
C GLY A 471 11.72 -5.91 -21.05
N LEU A 472 10.75 -6.05 -20.15
CA LEU A 472 9.34 -5.77 -20.47
C LEU A 472 9.10 -4.29 -20.77
N SER A 473 9.72 -3.37 -20.04
CA SER A 473 9.58 -1.93 -20.29
C SER A 473 10.12 -1.54 -21.66
N VAL A 474 11.30 -2.04 -22.04
CA VAL A 474 11.85 -1.84 -23.40
C VAL A 474 10.96 -2.47 -24.47
N PHE A 475 10.46 -3.67 -24.23
CA PHE A 475 9.56 -4.37 -25.14
C PHE A 475 8.28 -3.56 -25.39
N PHE A 476 7.56 -3.14 -24.31
CA PHE A 476 6.34 -2.36 -24.45
C PHE A 476 6.57 -0.98 -25.07
N THR A 477 7.68 -0.31 -24.78
CA THR A 477 8.00 0.99 -25.38
C THR A 477 8.26 0.86 -26.89
N ARG A 478 8.85 -0.25 -27.35
CA ARG A 478 9.14 -0.47 -28.77
C ARG A 478 7.93 -0.91 -29.59
N LEU A 479 6.86 -1.38 -28.96
CA LEU A 479 5.63 -1.70 -29.63
C LEU A 479 4.91 -0.41 -30.02
N ASN A 480 4.55 -0.27 -31.31
CA ASN A 480 3.74 0.85 -31.74
C ASN A 480 2.33 0.72 -31.16
N PRO A 481 1.75 1.81 -30.65
CA PRO A 481 0.36 1.81 -30.24
C PRO A 481 -0.54 1.45 -31.44
N ILE A 482 -1.59 0.70 -31.18
CA ILE A 482 -2.51 0.26 -32.25
C ILE A 482 -3.30 1.46 -32.85
N HIS A 483 -3.30 2.60 -32.14
CA HIS A 483 -4.02 3.81 -32.54
C HIS A 483 -3.33 4.70 -33.60
N ASP A 484 -2.05 4.49 -33.91
CA ASP A 484 -1.31 5.28 -34.92
C ASP A 484 -1.60 4.81 -36.37
N LYS A 485 -2.67 4.04 -36.59
CA LYS A 485 -3.04 3.50 -37.92
C LYS A 485 -4.33 4.08 -38.51
N GLU A 486 -4.76 5.28 -38.08
CA GLU A 486 -5.82 6.01 -38.78
C GLU A 486 -5.40 7.43 -39.14
#